data_eeea439890fe217178766cd47dbc9377
#
_entry.id   eeea439890fe217178766cd47dbc9377
#
_cell.length_a   1.000
_cell.length_b   1.000
_cell.length_c   1.000
_cell.angle_alpha   90.00
_cell.angle_beta   90.00
_cell.angle_gamma   90.00
#
_symmetry.space_group_name_H-M   'P 1'
#
loop_
_entity.id
_entity.type
_entity.pdbx_description
1 polymer ?
#
loop_
_entity_poly.entity_id
_entity_poly.type
_entity_poly.pdbx_seq_one_letter_code
_entity_poly.pdbx_strand_id
1 'polypeptide(L)'
;MDPNSETKTMTSYLPANPGSETQNVAPTKGPGCSWLVVVAALAASLSGLMLGYEMGLTSGVLLQLRGLLSLSCREQELLVSSHLLGALLICLAGGPILDRYGRRCSLLLSGALVVVGTVVLVAVTSLVSLTLGRVIVGMGTALSGTAACLYIAEISPRERRGLLVTLYELMLVVGVMLGFSCSYAFATLPNGWVYTFGLVIPPALLQIGALLFLPCSPRFLVAQGKLEQAKIVLAKMRGGVTEHVEAELTNIQTGLKEESEHSFWELFSTKSNLRSRLLTGVALVFLQQATGQPNILSYASPLLRSVGFNSDAAATLASTGFGVVKVVGTIPAVLLVDRVGPKSFLCVGAVAMGLSLVVLGALTLQSHTHLTSLCKSHTMPNYTHTLWDLNRNSTEPENSDIFPHLPGQWSSEETERTSREDDGIQELGGGRTQEVSSSLKWASLISLLAYVAAFSISLGPMVYVVLSEIFPMGVRGRAVSVVSAVNWATNLLISLTFLTITEKIGVPNVMFLYAAMSFVLLVFVILCVPETKGRTLEEISKELAKKKHFQGSLCGEVQPQESLIHSSAAPEIHVKN
;
A
#
# COMPACT_ATOMS: atom_id res chain seq x y z
N MET A 1 -30.64 -75.35 31.33
CA MET A 1 -29.47 -76.08 31.75
C MET A 1 -28.26 -75.22 31.44
N ASP A 2 -27.82 -74.50 32.43
CA ASP A 2 -26.45 -73.92 32.54
C ASP A 2 -25.42 -75.03 32.61
N PRO A 3 -24.10 -74.83 32.63
CA PRO A 3 -23.36 -73.60 32.82
C PRO A 3 -21.98 -73.47 32.08
N ASN A 4 -21.42 -72.25 32.17
CA ASN A 4 -20.00 -71.85 32.41
C ASN A 4 -18.81 -72.64 31.80
N SER A 5 -17.94 -71.94 31.11
CA SER A 5 -16.52 -71.92 31.52
C SER A 5 -15.76 -70.72 30.92
N GLU A 6 -15.25 -69.89 31.81
CA GLU A 6 -14.21 -68.90 31.60
C GLU A 6 -12.91 -69.52 31.11
N THR A 7 -12.23 -68.91 30.15
CA THR A 7 -10.82 -69.16 29.90
C THR A 7 -10.07 -67.84 29.85
N LYS A 8 -9.44 -67.50 30.96
CA LYS A 8 -8.41 -66.45 31.06
C LYS A 8 -7.19 -66.89 30.29
N THR A 9 -6.80 -66.14 29.29
CA THR A 9 -5.47 -66.26 28.68
C THR A 9 -4.53 -65.19 29.24
N MET A 10 -3.58 -65.69 30.00
CA MET A 10 -2.48 -65.00 30.65
C MET A 10 -1.41 -64.72 29.56
N THR A 11 -1.20 -63.47 29.15
CA THR A 11 -0.07 -63.09 28.29
C THR A 11 1.11 -62.70 29.17
N SER A 12 2.15 -63.52 29.04
CA SER A 12 3.45 -63.41 29.68
C SER A 12 4.24 -62.20 29.16
N TYR A 13 4.76 -61.40 30.08
CA TYR A 13 5.75 -60.35 29.84
C TYR A 13 7.11 -61.02 29.49
N LEU A 14 7.64 -60.72 28.29
CA LEU A 14 9.03 -60.93 27.95
C LEU A 14 9.83 -59.63 28.13
N PRO A 15 11.04 -59.68 28.70
CA PRO A 15 11.86 -58.47 28.90
C PRO A 15 12.47 -57.97 27.61
N ALA A 16 12.49 -56.65 27.46
CA ALA A 16 13.06 -55.91 26.33
C ALA A 16 14.57 -56.14 26.23
N ASN A 17 15.02 -56.47 25.03
CA ASN A 17 16.42 -56.64 24.64
C ASN A 17 17.05 -55.24 24.43
N PRO A 18 18.14 -54.84 25.09
CA PRO A 18 18.81 -53.56 24.86
C PRO A 18 19.82 -53.74 23.70
N GLY A 19 19.40 -53.42 22.48
CA GLY A 19 20.28 -53.52 21.33
C GLY A 19 19.56 -53.22 20.01
N SER A 20 18.83 -52.11 19.91
CA SER A 20 18.42 -51.59 18.60
C SER A 20 19.26 -50.35 18.29
N GLU A 21 20.17 -50.55 17.34
CA GLU A 21 20.93 -49.52 16.65
C GLU A 21 20.03 -48.33 16.34
N THR A 22 20.37 -47.18 16.89
CA THR A 22 19.87 -45.89 16.41
C THR A 22 20.35 -45.73 14.96
N GLN A 23 19.50 -46.15 14.03
CA GLN A 23 19.65 -45.74 12.65
C GLN A 23 19.59 -44.21 12.66
N ASN A 24 20.74 -43.58 12.42
CA ASN A 24 20.85 -42.19 12.04
C ASN A 24 20.02 -41.99 10.75
N VAL A 25 18.74 -41.70 10.92
CA VAL A 25 17.92 -41.15 9.85
C VAL A 25 18.52 -39.79 9.53
N ALA A 26 19.30 -39.74 8.46
CA ALA A 26 19.77 -38.49 7.90
C ALA A 26 18.58 -37.55 7.81
N PRO A 27 18.73 -36.25 8.16
CA PRO A 27 17.63 -35.29 8.09
C PRO A 27 17.12 -35.30 6.65
N THR A 28 15.92 -35.84 6.46
CA THR A 28 15.23 -35.82 5.19
C THR A 28 15.16 -34.35 4.79
N LYS A 29 15.81 -33.97 3.68
CA LYS A 29 15.71 -32.65 3.09
C LYS A 29 14.23 -32.29 3.08
N GLY A 30 13.86 -31.25 3.84
CA GLY A 30 12.50 -30.74 3.87
C GLY A 30 11.97 -30.51 2.46
N PRO A 31 10.65 -30.54 2.23
CA PRO A 31 10.04 -30.50 0.91
C PRO A 31 10.63 -29.34 0.10
N GLY A 32 11.38 -29.70 -0.96
CA GLY A 32 12.10 -28.73 -1.78
C GLY A 32 11.12 -27.75 -2.41
N CYS A 33 11.35 -26.45 -2.23
CA CYS A 33 10.62 -25.45 -2.99
C CYS A 33 11.03 -25.58 -4.45
N SER A 34 10.14 -26.09 -5.30
CA SER A 34 10.39 -26.16 -6.73
C SER A 34 10.62 -24.75 -7.28
N TRP A 35 11.54 -24.61 -8.22
CA TRP A 35 11.79 -23.35 -8.92
C TRP A 35 10.50 -22.79 -9.55
N LEU A 36 9.57 -23.67 -9.94
CA LEU A 36 8.26 -23.32 -10.45
C LEU A 36 7.46 -22.43 -9.48
N VAL A 37 7.53 -22.69 -8.17
CA VAL A 37 6.87 -21.87 -7.14
C VAL A 37 7.49 -20.49 -7.06
N VAL A 38 8.82 -20.40 -7.18
CA VAL A 38 9.52 -19.09 -7.16
C VAL A 38 9.14 -18.26 -8.38
N VAL A 39 9.13 -18.85 -9.58
CA VAL A 39 8.72 -18.18 -10.81
C VAL A 39 7.25 -17.74 -10.73
N ALA A 40 6.38 -18.61 -10.21
CA ALA A 40 4.97 -18.28 -10.05
C ALA A 40 4.75 -17.14 -9.04
N ALA A 41 5.52 -17.11 -7.94
CA ALA A 41 5.49 -16.02 -6.97
C ALA A 41 6.03 -14.72 -7.57
N LEU A 42 7.12 -14.75 -8.33
CA LEU A 42 7.67 -13.59 -9.04
C LEU A 42 6.67 -13.04 -10.06
N ALA A 43 6.07 -13.89 -10.89
CA ALA A 43 5.07 -13.49 -11.87
C ALA A 43 3.82 -12.87 -11.22
N ALA A 44 3.35 -13.45 -10.11
CA ALA A 44 2.24 -12.87 -9.35
C ALA A 44 2.63 -11.56 -8.66
N SER A 45 3.88 -11.41 -8.19
CA SER A 45 4.38 -10.20 -7.52
C SER A 45 4.53 -8.99 -8.47
N LEU A 46 4.55 -9.20 -9.80
CA LEU A 46 4.46 -8.10 -10.77
C LEU A 46 3.18 -7.25 -10.57
N SER A 47 2.13 -7.85 -10.02
CA SER A 47 0.92 -7.11 -9.61
C SER A 47 1.23 -6.03 -8.56
N GLY A 48 2.08 -6.36 -7.58
CA GLY A 48 2.53 -5.41 -6.58
C GLY A 48 3.31 -4.26 -7.23
N LEU A 49 4.21 -4.60 -8.17
CA LEU A 49 4.97 -3.59 -8.92
C LEU A 49 4.04 -2.61 -9.64
N MET A 50 3.00 -3.12 -10.34
CA MET A 50 2.05 -2.28 -11.07
C MET A 50 1.22 -1.40 -10.14
N LEU A 51 0.71 -1.95 -9.05
CA LEU A 51 -0.05 -1.18 -8.05
C LEU A 51 0.80 -0.07 -7.44
N GLY A 52 2.04 -0.40 -7.05
CA GLY A 52 2.98 0.58 -6.50
C GLY A 52 3.35 1.66 -7.53
N TYR A 53 3.58 1.26 -8.78
CA TYR A 53 3.90 2.17 -9.87
C TYR A 53 2.78 3.21 -10.08
N GLU A 54 1.51 2.77 -10.11
CA GLU A 54 0.34 3.65 -10.19
C GLU A 54 0.21 4.63 -9.02
N MET A 55 0.59 4.20 -7.81
CA MET A 55 0.64 5.09 -6.65
C MET A 55 1.73 6.16 -6.79
N GLY A 56 2.93 5.78 -7.25
CA GLY A 56 4.08 6.67 -7.34
C GLY A 56 3.98 7.69 -8.47
N LEU A 57 3.49 7.28 -9.65
CA LEU A 57 3.41 8.15 -10.82
C LEU A 57 2.39 9.28 -10.65
N THR A 58 1.33 9.07 -9.86
CA THR A 58 0.17 9.97 -9.79
C THR A 58 0.57 11.40 -9.46
N SER A 59 1.50 11.61 -8.52
CA SER A 59 1.85 12.96 -8.06
C SER A 59 2.61 13.80 -9.10
N GLY A 60 3.53 13.18 -9.84
CA GLY A 60 4.30 13.89 -10.87
C GLY A 60 3.49 14.14 -12.14
N VAL A 61 2.68 13.15 -12.54
CA VAL A 61 1.79 13.28 -13.71
C VAL A 61 0.70 14.34 -13.44
N LEU A 62 0.22 14.47 -12.20
CA LEU A 62 -0.76 15.49 -11.84
C LEU A 62 -0.25 16.91 -12.14
N LEU A 63 1.03 17.20 -11.89
CA LEU A 63 1.62 18.50 -12.21
C LEU A 63 1.61 18.77 -13.72
N GLN A 64 1.93 17.79 -14.56
CA GLN A 64 1.91 17.91 -16.00
C GLN A 64 0.49 18.14 -16.54
N LEU A 65 -0.47 17.31 -16.10
CA LEU A 65 -1.87 17.38 -16.55
C LEU A 65 -2.57 18.65 -16.05
N ARG A 66 -2.24 19.13 -14.85
CA ARG A 66 -2.75 20.38 -14.32
C ARG A 66 -2.42 21.57 -15.23
N GLY A 67 -1.18 21.62 -15.72
CA GLY A 67 -0.75 22.67 -16.65
C GLY A 67 -1.40 22.53 -18.05
N LEU A 68 -1.51 21.30 -18.55
CA LEU A 68 -2.01 21.01 -19.89
C LEU A 68 -3.52 21.23 -20.03
N LEU A 69 -4.32 20.79 -19.05
CA LEU A 69 -5.79 20.81 -19.10
C LEU A 69 -6.40 21.94 -18.24
N SER A 70 -5.57 22.77 -17.60
CA SER A 70 -6.03 23.85 -16.69
C SER A 70 -7.03 23.36 -15.63
N LEU A 71 -6.74 22.20 -15.02
CA LEU A 71 -7.65 21.49 -14.11
C LEU A 71 -7.95 22.31 -12.84
N SER A 72 -9.23 22.44 -12.52
CA SER A 72 -9.71 22.95 -11.22
C SER A 72 -9.34 21.99 -10.08
N CYS A 73 -9.41 22.45 -8.82
CA CYS A 73 -9.18 21.61 -7.64
C CYS A 73 -10.01 20.33 -7.64
N ARG A 74 -11.30 20.44 -7.94
CA ARG A 74 -12.22 19.29 -7.96
C ARG A 74 -11.90 18.30 -9.07
N GLU A 75 -11.48 18.78 -10.23
CA GLU A 75 -11.07 17.90 -11.34
C GLU A 75 -9.75 17.17 -11.02
N GLN A 76 -8.82 17.82 -10.32
CA GLN A 76 -7.60 17.17 -9.83
C GLN A 76 -7.92 16.11 -8.77
N GLU A 77 -8.82 16.38 -7.82
CA GLU A 77 -9.30 15.39 -6.84
C GLU A 77 -9.99 14.21 -7.53
N LEU A 78 -10.85 14.47 -8.51
CA LEU A 78 -11.52 13.43 -9.29
C LEU A 78 -10.51 12.57 -10.05
N LEU A 79 -9.52 13.18 -10.69
CA LEU A 79 -8.49 12.46 -11.44
C LEU A 79 -7.65 11.54 -10.53
N VAL A 80 -7.21 12.03 -9.38
CA VAL A 80 -6.44 11.23 -8.41
C VAL A 80 -7.31 10.12 -7.81
N SER A 81 -8.52 10.45 -7.41
CA SER A 81 -9.43 9.53 -6.70
C SER A 81 -10.10 8.50 -7.60
N SER A 82 -10.13 8.71 -8.92
CA SER A 82 -10.76 7.79 -9.86
C SER A 82 -10.15 6.38 -9.83
N HIS A 83 -8.84 6.27 -9.64
CA HIS A 83 -8.18 4.99 -9.44
C HIS A 83 -8.68 4.27 -8.17
N LEU A 84 -8.86 5.01 -7.07
CA LEU A 84 -9.38 4.48 -5.80
C LEU A 84 -10.85 4.07 -5.90
N LEU A 85 -11.63 4.79 -6.72
CA LEU A 85 -13.02 4.41 -7.02
C LEU A 85 -13.06 3.05 -7.74
N GLY A 86 -12.20 2.85 -8.75
CA GLY A 86 -12.07 1.56 -9.42
C GLY A 86 -11.68 0.43 -8.47
N ALA A 87 -10.73 0.70 -7.58
CA ALA A 87 -10.30 -0.24 -6.56
C ALA A 87 -11.43 -0.62 -5.59
N LEU A 88 -12.23 0.34 -5.15
CA LEU A 88 -13.40 0.08 -4.29
C LEU A 88 -14.45 -0.77 -5.01
N LEU A 89 -14.79 -0.44 -6.25
CA LEU A 89 -15.79 -1.17 -7.03
C LEU A 89 -15.42 -2.65 -7.19
N ILE A 90 -14.16 -2.92 -7.53
CA ILE A 90 -13.72 -4.30 -7.69
C ILE A 90 -13.56 -5.04 -6.36
N CYS A 91 -13.25 -4.36 -5.26
CA CYS A 91 -13.21 -4.98 -3.93
C CYS A 91 -14.58 -5.52 -3.51
N LEU A 92 -15.65 -4.85 -3.88
CA LEU A 92 -17.03 -5.31 -3.60
C LEU A 92 -17.42 -6.54 -4.44
N ALA A 93 -16.91 -6.63 -5.68
CA ALA A 93 -17.21 -7.72 -6.62
C ALA A 93 -16.13 -8.82 -6.66
N GLY A 94 -14.93 -8.55 -6.14
CA GLY A 94 -13.74 -9.39 -6.33
C GLY A 94 -13.81 -10.75 -5.64
N GLY A 95 -14.46 -10.85 -4.47
CA GLY A 95 -14.65 -12.12 -3.78
C GLY A 95 -15.32 -13.17 -4.64
N PRO A 96 -16.54 -12.94 -5.13
CA PRO A 96 -17.22 -13.83 -6.08
C PRO A 96 -16.42 -14.16 -7.34
N ILE A 97 -15.66 -13.19 -7.87
CA ILE A 97 -14.79 -13.40 -9.04
C ILE A 97 -13.66 -14.38 -8.70
N LEU A 98 -12.97 -14.18 -7.59
CA LEU A 98 -11.88 -15.02 -7.11
C LEU A 98 -12.34 -16.46 -6.81
N ASP A 99 -13.53 -16.62 -6.24
CA ASP A 99 -14.07 -17.92 -5.87
C ASP A 99 -14.58 -18.69 -7.08
N ARG A 100 -15.20 -18.00 -8.06
CA ARG A 100 -15.76 -18.64 -9.25
C ARG A 100 -14.72 -18.96 -10.31
N TYR A 101 -13.81 -18.04 -10.62
CA TYR A 101 -12.84 -18.18 -11.71
C TYR A 101 -11.45 -18.59 -11.25
N GLY A 102 -11.17 -18.49 -9.94
CA GLY A 102 -9.89 -18.82 -9.34
C GLY A 102 -8.85 -17.71 -9.47
N ARG A 103 -7.78 -17.85 -8.69
CA ARG A 103 -6.75 -16.81 -8.51
C ARG A 103 -5.99 -16.51 -9.80
N ARG A 104 -5.64 -17.55 -10.58
CA ARG A 104 -4.92 -17.40 -11.86
C ARG A 104 -5.72 -16.62 -12.89
N CYS A 105 -7.01 -17.00 -13.08
CA CYS A 105 -7.88 -16.29 -14.04
C CYS A 105 -8.16 -14.86 -13.60
N SER A 106 -8.30 -14.61 -12.30
CA SER A 106 -8.43 -13.25 -11.76
C SER A 106 -7.20 -12.39 -12.01
N LEU A 107 -5.99 -12.96 -11.91
CA LEU A 107 -4.74 -12.28 -12.26
C LEU A 107 -4.64 -11.99 -13.76
N LEU A 108 -5.07 -12.89 -14.63
CA LEU A 108 -5.14 -12.67 -16.08
C LEU A 108 -6.13 -11.54 -16.42
N LEU A 109 -7.32 -11.58 -15.81
CA LEU A 109 -8.33 -10.53 -15.96
C LEU A 109 -7.80 -9.18 -15.48
N SER A 110 -7.11 -9.15 -14.34
CA SER A 110 -6.53 -7.92 -13.80
C SER A 110 -5.49 -7.31 -14.73
N GLY A 111 -4.58 -8.13 -15.28
CA GLY A 111 -3.61 -7.67 -16.26
C GLY A 111 -4.27 -7.11 -17.52
N ALA A 112 -5.32 -7.78 -18.03
CA ALA A 112 -6.10 -7.29 -19.17
C ALA A 112 -6.77 -5.94 -18.87
N LEU A 113 -7.38 -5.78 -17.67
CA LEU A 113 -7.97 -4.50 -17.24
C LEU A 113 -6.93 -3.39 -17.16
N VAL A 114 -5.73 -3.67 -16.65
CA VAL A 114 -4.63 -2.69 -16.60
C VAL A 114 -4.24 -2.25 -18.00
N VAL A 115 -4.04 -3.18 -18.94
CA VAL A 115 -3.68 -2.86 -20.33
C VAL A 115 -4.79 -2.04 -21.00
N VAL A 116 -6.04 -2.50 -20.95
CA VAL A 116 -7.18 -1.82 -21.56
C VAL A 116 -7.38 -0.42 -20.95
N GLY A 117 -7.35 -0.32 -19.62
CA GLY A 117 -7.51 0.94 -18.92
C GLY A 117 -6.41 1.93 -19.27
N THR A 118 -5.16 1.47 -19.38
CA THR A 118 -4.03 2.32 -19.78
C THR A 118 -4.18 2.79 -21.24
N VAL A 119 -4.59 1.93 -22.16
CA VAL A 119 -4.85 2.32 -23.56
C VAL A 119 -5.95 3.39 -23.61
N VAL A 120 -7.06 3.21 -22.90
CA VAL A 120 -8.14 4.22 -22.81
C VAL A 120 -7.62 5.53 -22.25
N LEU A 121 -6.77 5.47 -21.22
CA LEU A 121 -6.20 6.63 -20.54
C LEU A 121 -5.31 7.47 -21.46
N VAL A 122 -4.47 6.83 -22.27
CA VAL A 122 -3.51 7.53 -23.14
C VAL A 122 -4.07 7.85 -24.54
N ALA A 123 -5.21 7.28 -24.92
CA ALA A 123 -5.78 7.42 -26.27
C ALA A 123 -6.24 8.84 -26.58
N VAL A 124 -6.82 9.54 -25.59
CA VAL A 124 -7.39 10.89 -25.79
C VAL A 124 -7.05 11.79 -24.60
N THR A 125 -6.55 12.97 -24.88
CA THR A 125 -6.22 13.99 -23.86
C THR A 125 -7.49 14.70 -23.40
N SER A 126 -8.36 14.00 -22.68
CA SER A 126 -9.57 14.58 -22.08
C SER A 126 -9.74 14.09 -20.64
N LEU A 127 -10.33 14.93 -19.79
CA LEU A 127 -10.58 14.57 -18.38
C LEU A 127 -11.43 13.30 -18.27
N VAL A 128 -12.41 13.12 -19.16
CA VAL A 128 -13.30 11.94 -19.16
C VAL A 128 -12.51 10.67 -19.48
N SER A 129 -11.67 10.68 -20.53
CA SER A 129 -10.83 9.52 -20.89
C SER A 129 -9.85 9.17 -19.80
N LEU A 130 -9.18 10.18 -19.23
CA LEU A 130 -8.24 10.03 -18.12
C LEU A 130 -8.93 9.42 -16.89
N THR A 131 -10.11 9.92 -16.52
CA THR A 131 -10.87 9.43 -15.36
C THR A 131 -11.35 7.99 -15.58
N LEU A 132 -11.95 7.68 -16.74
CA LEU A 132 -12.43 6.33 -17.07
C LEU A 132 -11.28 5.34 -17.13
N GLY A 133 -10.16 5.68 -17.80
CA GLY A 133 -8.98 4.83 -17.85
C GLY A 133 -8.43 4.53 -16.46
N ARG A 134 -8.34 5.53 -15.58
CA ARG A 134 -7.89 5.34 -14.19
C ARG A 134 -8.84 4.48 -13.36
N VAL A 135 -10.16 4.58 -13.56
CA VAL A 135 -11.13 3.66 -12.91
C VAL A 135 -10.86 2.22 -13.34
N ILE A 136 -10.69 1.97 -14.65
CA ILE A 136 -10.43 0.62 -15.17
C ILE A 136 -9.07 0.08 -14.66
N VAL A 137 -8.01 0.91 -14.68
CA VAL A 137 -6.70 0.53 -14.13
C VAL A 137 -6.82 0.23 -12.64
N GLY A 138 -7.56 1.05 -11.88
CA GLY A 138 -7.80 0.83 -10.45
C GLY A 138 -8.52 -0.48 -10.16
N MET A 139 -9.51 -0.85 -10.98
CA MET A 139 -10.15 -2.18 -10.89
C MET A 139 -9.13 -3.29 -11.13
N GLY A 140 -8.29 -3.17 -12.15
CA GLY A 140 -7.25 -4.15 -12.47
C GLY A 140 -6.25 -4.33 -11.32
N THR A 141 -5.65 -3.24 -10.87
CA THR A 141 -4.59 -3.27 -9.84
C THR A 141 -5.10 -3.75 -8.47
N ALA A 142 -6.31 -3.39 -8.05
CA ALA A 142 -6.87 -3.86 -6.79
C ALA A 142 -7.28 -5.34 -6.83
N LEU A 143 -7.85 -5.82 -7.96
CA LEU A 143 -8.13 -7.24 -8.16
C LEU A 143 -6.83 -8.05 -8.13
N SER A 144 -5.78 -7.57 -8.79
CA SER A 144 -4.49 -8.23 -8.82
C SER A 144 -3.86 -8.32 -7.44
N GLY A 145 -3.95 -7.28 -6.63
CA GLY A 145 -3.40 -7.26 -5.27
C GLY A 145 -3.97 -8.38 -4.41
N THR A 146 -5.29 -8.51 -4.40
CA THR A 146 -5.96 -9.58 -3.64
C THR A 146 -5.64 -10.96 -4.22
N ALA A 147 -5.73 -11.11 -5.54
CA ALA A 147 -5.52 -12.39 -6.21
C ALA A 147 -4.06 -12.88 -6.09
N ALA A 148 -3.06 -11.98 -6.18
CA ALA A 148 -1.65 -12.31 -6.09
C ALA A 148 -1.26 -12.81 -4.70
N CYS A 149 -1.64 -12.10 -3.65
CA CYS A 149 -1.36 -12.52 -2.28
C CYS A 149 -1.95 -13.90 -1.96
N LEU A 150 -3.19 -14.15 -2.38
CA LEU A 150 -3.84 -15.45 -2.22
C LEU A 150 -3.15 -16.53 -3.06
N TYR A 151 -2.85 -16.26 -4.33
CA TYR A 151 -2.18 -17.21 -5.21
C TYR A 151 -0.81 -17.61 -4.65
N ILE A 152 0.01 -16.63 -4.26
CA ILE A 152 1.34 -16.88 -3.66
C ILE A 152 1.20 -17.69 -2.36
N ALA A 153 0.26 -17.34 -1.48
CA ALA A 153 0.05 -18.04 -0.22
C ALA A 153 -0.41 -19.51 -0.41
N GLU A 154 -1.20 -19.78 -1.46
CA GLU A 154 -1.74 -21.12 -1.76
C GLU A 154 -0.74 -22.05 -2.47
N ILE A 155 0.19 -21.51 -3.27
CA ILE A 155 1.22 -22.30 -3.95
C ILE A 155 2.48 -22.53 -3.10
N SER A 156 2.71 -21.67 -2.12
CA SER A 156 3.94 -21.67 -1.32
C SER A 156 3.96 -22.78 -0.27
N PRO A 157 5.11 -23.45 -0.06
CA PRO A 157 5.29 -24.34 1.08
C PRO A 157 5.23 -23.55 2.39
N ARG A 158 4.79 -24.21 3.48
CA ARG A 158 4.56 -23.56 4.79
C ARG A 158 5.78 -22.80 5.29
N GLU A 159 6.98 -23.37 5.13
CA GLU A 159 8.24 -22.83 5.62
C GLU A 159 8.69 -21.55 4.90
N ARG A 160 8.26 -21.35 3.65
CA ARG A 160 8.69 -20.21 2.80
C ARG A 160 7.54 -19.27 2.44
N ARG A 161 6.32 -19.54 2.91
CA ARG A 161 5.12 -18.77 2.59
C ARG A 161 5.28 -17.29 2.95
N GLY A 162 5.76 -17.01 4.15
CA GLY A 162 5.99 -15.64 4.61
C GLY A 162 6.93 -14.87 3.67
N LEU A 163 8.09 -15.46 3.37
CA LEU A 163 9.08 -14.85 2.46
C LEU A 163 8.51 -14.57 1.07
N LEU A 164 7.77 -15.52 0.49
CA LEU A 164 7.22 -15.38 -0.86
C LEU A 164 6.08 -14.36 -0.92
N VAL A 165 5.24 -14.27 0.12
CA VAL A 165 4.21 -13.22 0.21
C VAL A 165 4.84 -11.84 0.41
N THR A 166 5.93 -11.74 1.19
CA THR A 166 6.67 -10.49 1.36
C THR A 166 7.27 -9.97 0.05
N LEU A 167 7.57 -10.86 -0.91
CA LEU A 167 8.03 -10.47 -2.24
C LEU A 167 7.03 -9.56 -2.97
N TYR A 168 5.72 -9.81 -2.79
CA TYR A 168 4.68 -8.93 -3.32
C TYR A 168 4.79 -7.50 -2.75
N GLU A 169 4.96 -7.36 -1.44
CA GLU A 169 5.11 -6.07 -0.78
C GLU A 169 6.41 -5.37 -1.21
N LEU A 170 7.50 -6.11 -1.33
CA LEU A 170 8.76 -5.58 -1.84
C LEU A 170 8.60 -5.04 -3.28
N MET A 171 7.93 -5.78 -4.16
CA MET A 171 7.66 -5.32 -5.53
C MET A 171 6.76 -4.09 -5.54
N LEU A 172 5.79 -3.99 -4.61
CA LEU A 172 4.93 -2.81 -4.48
C LEU A 172 5.74 -1.56 -4.14
N VAL A 173 6.62 -1.61 -3.14
CA VAL A 173 7.42 -0.43 -2.77
C VAL A 173 8.45 -0.06 -3.83
N VAL A 174 9.03 -1.05 -4.53
CA VAL A 174 9.87 -0.84 -5.71
C VAL A 174 9.08 -0.16 -6.83
N GLY A 175 7.83 -0.60 -7.06
CA GLY A 175 6.92 0.04 -8.00
C GLY A 175 6.67 1.51 -7.68
N VAL A 176 6.43 1.86 -6.42
CA VAL A 176 6.27 3.26 -5.98
C VAL A 176 7.51 4.08 -6.33
N MET A 177 8.70 3.56 -6.03
CA MET A 177 9.95 4.23 -6.35
C MET A 177 10.11 4.45 -7.86
N LEU A 178 9.83 3.42 -8.66
CA LEU A 178 9.88 3.51 -10.13
C LEU A 178 8.86 4.52 -10.67
N GLY A 179 7.63 4.56 -10.11
CA GLY A 179 6.60 5.50 -10.51
C GLY A 179 7.04 6.96 -10.33
N PHE A 180 7.60 7.30 -9.18
CA PHE A 180 8.17 8.63 -8.94
C PHE A 180 9.36 8.92 -9.87
N SER A 181 10.26 7.95 -10.05
CA SER A 181 11.46 8.11 -10.88
C SER A 181 11.10 8.32 -12.35
N CYS A 182 10.15 7.55 -12.89
CA CYS A 182 9.68 7.70 -14.27
C CYS A 182 8.93 9.02 -14.46
N SER A 183 8.11 9.43 -13.49
CA SER A 183 7.45 10.75 -13.53
C SER A 183 8.46 11.89 -13.64
N TYR A 184 9.60 11.79 -12.92
CA TYR A 184 10.68 12.76 -13.04
C TYR A 184 11.39 12.67 -14.39
N ALA A 185 11.75 11.46 -14.83
CA ALA A 185 12.48 11.25 -16.09
C ALA A 185 11.72 11.79 -17.31
N PHE A 186 10.40 11.72 -17.30
CA PHE A 186 9.55 12.22 -18.38
C PHE A 186 8.93 13.61 -18.10
N ALA A 187 9.28 14.26 -16.98
CA ALA A 187 8.68 15.54 -16.60
C ALA A 187 8.93 16.67 -17.61
N THR A 188 10.06 16.66 -18.30
CA THR A 188 10.46 17.68 -19.26
C THR A 188 10.09 17.36 -20.72
N LEU A 189 9.62 16.12 -20.98
CA LEU A 189 9.27 15.70 -22.32
C LEU A 189 7.86 16.19 -22.72
N PRO A 190 7.66 16.61 -23.97
CA PRO A 190 6.32 16.87 -24.50
C PRO A 190 5.48 15.58 -24.39
N ASN A 191 4.28 15.69 -23.84
CA ASN A 191 3.41 14.54 -23.53
C ASN A 191 4.05 13.45 -22.65
N GLY A 192 4.98 13.82 -21.75
CA GLY A 192 5.67 12.90 -20.84
C GLY A 192 4.73 12.04 -20.01
N TRP A 193 3.53 12.56 -19.67
CA TRP A 193 2.50 11.82 -18.96
C TRP A 193 2.02 10.56 -19.71
N VAL A 194 1.98 10.57 -21.04
CA VAL A 194 1.61 9.40 -21.87
C VAL A 194 2.62 8.27 -21.70
N TYR A 195 3.92 8.60 -21.75
CA TYR A 195 4.99 7.63 -21.53
C TYR A 195 4.97 7.11 -20.09
N THR A 196 4.74 8.00 -19.12
CA THR A 196 4.68 7.61 -17.69
C THR A 196 3.55 6.63 -17.45
N PHE A 197 2.34 6.86 -17.95
CA PHE A 197 1.25 5.91 -17.83
C PHE A 197 1.48 4.65 -18.67
N GLY A 198 1.97 4.79 -19.91
CA GLY A 198 2.17 3.67 -20.83
C GLY A 198 3.17 2.63 -20.34
N LEU A 199 4.12 3.02 -19.49
CA LEU A 199 5.17 2.14 -18.99
C LEU A 199 4.65 1.02 -18.07
N VAL A 200 3.39 1.06 -17.64
CA VAL A 200 2.75 -0.05 -16.91
C VAL A 200 2.39 -1.23 -17.82
N ILE A 201 2.28 -1.00 -19.14
CA ILE A 201 1.87 -2.05 -20.12
C ILE A 201 2.90 -3.19 -20.21
N PRO A 202 4.22 -2.96 -20.35
CA PRO A 202 5.19 -4.05 -20.41
C PRO A 202 5.14 -5.04 -19.25
N PRO A 203 5.16 -4.63 -17.96
CA PRO A 203 5.03 -5.58 -16.86
C PRO A 203 3.67 -6.27 -16.82
N ALA A 204 2.57 -5.62 -17.24
CA ALA A 204 1.27 -6.25 -17.33
C ALA A 204 1.24 -7.36 -18.40
N LEU A 205 1.81 -7.12 -19.58
CA LEU A 205 1.92 -8.13 -20.64
C LEU A 205 2.85 -9.28 -20.23
N LEU A 206 3.97 -8.98 -19.56
CA LEU A 206 4.87 -9.99 -19.01
C LEU A 206 4.15 -10.88 -18.00
N GLN A 207 3.35 -10.28 -17.11
CA GLN A 207 2.55 -11.02 -16.14
C GLN A 207 1.53 -11.92 -16.82
N ILE A 208 0.76 -11.40 -17.78
CA ILE A 208 -0.22 -12.18 -18.55
C ILE A 208 0.49 -13.36 -19.22
N GLY A 209 1.58 -13.11 -19.96
CA GLY A 209 2.36 -14.13 -20.64
C GLY A 209 2.86 -15.23 -19.69
N ALA A 210 3.45 -14.85 -18.56
CA ALA A 210 3.91 -15.81 -17.56
C ALA A 210 2.76 -16.65 -16.98
N LEU A 211 1.64 -16.02 -16.64
CA LEU A 211 0.48 -16.70 -16.06
C LEU A 211 -0.20 -17.68 -17.02
N LEU A 212 -0.08 -17.53 -18.34
CA LEU A 212 -0.61 -18.49 -19.30
C LEU A 212 0.05 -19.87 -19.20
N PHE A 213 1.31 -19.94 -18.74
CA PHE A 213 2.06 -21.19 -18.57
C PHE A 213 2.04 -21.72 -17.13
N LEU A 214 1.62 -20.92 -16.16
CA LEU A 214 1.61 -21.29 -14.76
C LEU A 214 0.33 -22.06 -14.39
N PRO A 215 0.42 -23.03 -13.43
CA PRO A 215 -0.74 -23.84 -13.04
C PRO A 215 -1.73 -23.06 -12.17
N CYS A 216 -2.96 -23.56 -12.09
CA CYS A 216 -3.96 -23.07 -11.14
C CYS A 216 -3.53 -23.39 -9.69
N SER A 217 -4.06 -22.65 -8.71
CA SER A 217 -3.84 -22.95 -7.30
C SER A 217 -4.39 -24.33 -6.91
N PRO A 218 -3.62 -25.17 -6.17
CA PRO A 218 -4.10 -26.44 -5.66
C PRO A 218 -5.38 -26.32 -4.83
N ARG A 219 -5.44 -25.31 -3.97
CA ARG A 219 -6.62 -25.05 -3.11
C ARG A 219 -7.87 -24.75 -3.94
N PHE A 220 -7.76 -23.98 -5.00
CA PHE A 220 -8.87 -23.72 -5.92
C PHE A 220 -9.34 -24.98 -6.65
N LEU A 221 -8.40 -25.83 -7.09
CA LEU A 221 -8.74 -27.11 -7.76
C LEU A 221 -9.49 -28.06 -6.82
N VAL A 222 -9.08 -28.12 -5.55
CA VAL A 222 -9.79 -28.89 -4.51
C VAL A 222 -11.20 -28.34 -4.28
N ALA A 223 -11.35 -27.02 -4.18
CA ALA A 223 -12.66 -26.36 -4.03
C ALA A 223 -13.60 -26.63 -5.21
N GLN A 224 -13.05 -26.87 -6.41
CA GLN A 224 -13.81 -27.27 -7.61
C GLN A 224 -14.06 -28.78 -7.72
N GLY A 225 -13.63 -29.58 -6.73
CA GLY A 225 -13.75 -31.03 -6.76
C GLY A 225 -12.78 -31.76 -7.69
N LYS A 226 -11.78 -31.07 -8.27
CA LYS A 226 -10.80 -31.61 -9.21
C LYS A 226 -9.57 -32.15 -8.49
N LEU A 227 -9.75 -33.18 -7.66
CA LEU A 227 -8.74 -33.70 -6.74
C LEU A 227 -7.49 -34.25 -7.46
N GLU A 228 -7.67 -35.00 -8.55
CA GLU A 228 -6.55 -35.55 -9.32
C GLU A 228 -5.67 -34.45 -9.92
N GLN A 229 -6.28 -33.40 -10.45
CA GLN A 229 -5.52 -32.26 -10.98
C GLN A 229 -4.81 -31.50 -9.87
N ALA A 230 -5.44 -31.34 -8.71
CA ALA A 230 -4.82 -30.73 -7.54
C ALA A 230 -3.60 -31.52 -7.08
N LYS A 231 -3.69 -32.87 -7.05
CA LYS A 231 -2.59 -33.78 -6.70
C LYS A 231 -1.39 -33.63 -7.67
N ILE A 232 -1.66 -33.61 -8.99
CA ILE A 232 -0.63 -33.45 -10.02
C ILE A 232 0.09 -32.09 -9.86
N VAL A 233 -0.68 -31.01 -9.70
CA VAL A 233 -0.12 -29.65 -9.55
C VAL A 233 0.69 -29.56 -8.26
N LEU A 234 0.18 -30.08 -7.15
CA LEU A 234 0.85 -30.05 -5.86
C LEU A 234 2.17 -30.86 -5.91
N ALA A 235 2.19 -32.03 -6.55
CA ALA A 235 3.37 -32.84 -6.75
C ALA A 235 4.45 -32.07 -7.55
N LYS A 236 4.08 -31.35 -8.62
CA LYS A 236 5.00 -30.51 -9.40
C LYS A 236 5.59 -29.37 -8.55
N MET A 237 4.79 -28.79 -7.66
CA MET A 237 5.20 -27.69 -6.80
C MET A 237 6.10 -28.16 -5.64
N ARG A 238 5.95 -29.39 -5.17
CA ARG A 238 6.70 -29.96 -4.02
C ARG A 238 7.88 -30.86 -4.43
N GLY A 239 8.14 -30.99 -5.73
CA GLY A 239 9.28 -31.78 -6.22
C GLY A 239 9.06 -33.29 -6.23
N GLY A 240 7.81 -33.77 -6.25
CA GLY A 240 7.48 -35.18 -6.57
C GLY A 240 7.38 -36.15 -5.38
N VAL A 241 7.48 -35.69 -4.13
CA VAL A 241 7.34 -36.56 -2.95
C VAL A 241 5.86 -36.84 -2.67
N THR A 242 5.39 -38.03 -3.02
CA THR A 242 3.97 -38.41 -3.01
C THR A 242 3.32 -38.43 -1.61
N GLU A 243 4.04 -38.90 -0.59
CA GLU A 243 3.52 -39.03 0.78
C GLU A 243 3.16 -37.67 1.41
N HIS A 244 4.01 -36.66 1.23
CA HIS A 244 3.74 -35.30 1.70
C HIS A 244 2.59 -34.62 0.92
N VAL A 245 2.41 -34.95 -0.35
CA VAL A 245 1.36 -34.41 -1.22
C VAL A 245 -0.02 -34.84 -0.75
N GLU A 246 -0.21 -36.09 -0.35
CA GLU A 246 -1.51 -36.60 0.13
C GLU A 246 -1.89 -36.00 1.50
N ALA A 247 -0.93 -35.88 2.40
CA ALA A 247 -1.16 -35.21 3.68
C ALA A 247 -1.52 -33.73 3.51
N GLU A 248 -0.84 -33.02 2.59
CA GLU A 248 -1.14 -31.62 2.30
C GLU A 248 -2.53 -31.50 1.62
N LEU A 249 -2.89 -32.40 0.71
CA LEU A 249 -4.18 -32.42 0.05
C LEU A 249 -5.34 -32.61 1.06
N THR A 250 -5.18 -33.55 2.00
CA THR A 250 -6.14 -33.79 3.08
C THR A 250 -6.31 -32.57 3.97
N ASN A 251 -5.19 -31.90 4.33
CA ASN A 251 -5.25 -30.66 5.11
C ASN A 251 -5.99 -29.53 4.37
N ILE A 252 -5.81 -29.42 3.05
CA ILE A 252 -6.53 -28.44 2.23
C ILE A 252 -8.04 -28.75 2.23
N GLN A 253 -8.43 -30.02 2.07
CA GLN A 253 -9.84 -30.44 2.11
C GLN A 253 -10.50 -30.14 3.45
N THR A 254 -9.83 -30.48 4.55
CA THR A 254 -10.33 -30.22 5.91
C THR A 254 -10.52 -28.73 6.15
N GLY A 255 -9.51 -27.91 5.79
CA GLY A 255 -9.60 -26.45 5.94
C GLY A 255 -10.70 -25.80 5.10
N LEU A 256 -10.96 -26.30 3.87
CA LEU A 256 -12.08 -25.84 3.05
C LEU A 256 -13.44 -26.21 3.63
N LYS A 257 -13.56 -27.40 4.22
CA LYS A 257 -14.77 -27.84 4.90
C LYS A 257 -15.08 -26.95 6.11
N GLU A 258 -14.11 -26.71 6.97
CA GLU A 258 -14.25 -25.79 8.11
C GLU A 258 -14.68 -24.38 7.67
N GLU A 259 -14.07 -23.85 6.57
CA GLU A 259 -14.41 -22.53 6.04
C GLU A 259 -15.86 -22.48 5.49
N SER A 260 -16.34 -23.57 4.91
CA SER A 260 -17.70 -23.67 4.37
C SER A 260 -18.80 -23.73 5.45
N GLU A 261 -18.47 -24.21 6.65
CA GLU A 261 -19.40 -24.29 7.79
C GLU A 261 -19.74 -22.92 8.40
N HIS A 262 -18.90 -21.89 8.16
CA HIS A 262 -19.11 -20.55 8.69
C HIS A 262 -19.91 -19.67 7.70
N SER A 263 -20.93 -18.97 8.21
CA SER A 263 -21.69 -17.99 7.42
C SER A 263 -21.02 -16.61 7.40
N PHE A 264 -21.23 -15.83 6.33
CA PHE A 264 -20.79 -14.41 6.28
C PHE A 264 -21.38 -13.60 7.44
N TRP A 265 -22.63 -13.86 7.80
CA TRP A 265 -23.32 -13.14 8.87
C TRP A 265 -22.77 -13.41 10.27
N GLU A 266 -21.99 -14.47 10.45
CA GLU A 266 -21.30 -14.73 11.72
C GLU A 266 -20.28 -13.66 12.08
N LEU A 267 -19.74 -12.93 11.10
CA LEU A 267 -18.84 -11.80 11.36
C LEU A 267 -19.47 -10.72 12.25
N PHE A 268 -20.79 -10.59 12.18
CA PHE A 268 -21.56 -9.62 12.97
C PHE A 268 -22.10 -10.22 14.27
N SER A 269 -21.82 -11.48 14.53
CA SER A 269 -22.25 -12.19 15.75
C SER A 269 -21.43 -11.77 16.96
N THR A 270 -22.07 -11.81 18.12
CA THR A 270 -21.42 -11.66 19.43
C THR A 270 -20.68 -12.94 19.87
N LYS A 271 -20.91 -14.07 19.18
CA LYS A 271 -20.18 -15.31 19.44
C LYS A 271 -18.69 -15.09 19.19
N SER A 272 -17.85 -15.56 20.11
CA SER A 272 -16.39 -15.40 20.08
C SER A 272 -15.90 -13.97 19.91
N ASN A 273 -16.72 -12.95 20.25
CA ASN A 273 -16.43 -11.52 20.08
C ASN A 273 -16.05 -11.10 18.63
N LEU A 274 -16.56 -11.80 17.61
CA LEU A 274 -16.23 -11.53 16.19
C LEU A 274 -16.59 -10.11 15.80
N ARG A 275 -17.74 -9.60 16.23
CA ARG A 275 -18.15 -8.20 16.02
C ARG A 275 -17.13 -7.21 16.57
N SER A 276 -16.61 -7.43 17.77
CA SER A 276 -15.61 -6.55 18.39
C SER A 276 -14.29 -6.58 17.61
N ARG A 277 -13.85 -7.77 17.18
CA ARG A 277 -12.64 -7.93 16.35
C ARG A 277 -12.80 -7.23 14.99
N LEU A 278 -13.97 -7.36 14.36
CA LEU A 278 -14.26 -6.67 13.11
C LEU A 278 -14.23 -5.15 13.29
N LEU A 279 -14.86 -4.63 14.34
CA LEU A 279 -14.85 -3.20 14.66
C LEU A 279 -13.42 -2.70 14.93
N THR A 280 -12.60 -3.48 15.65
CA THR A 280 -11.18 -3.14 15.88
C THR A 280 -10.41 -3.09 14.56
N GLY A 281 -10.60 -4.06 13.68
CA GLY A 281 -9.96 -4.08 12.36
C GLY A 281 -10.38 -2.91 11.46
N VAL A 282 -11.68 -2.62 11.40
CA VAL A 282 -12.25 -1.49 10.65
C VAL A 282 -11.73 -0.16 11.20
N ALA A 283 -11.75 0.04 12.52
CA ALA A 283 -11.27 1.27 13.14
C ALA A 283 -9.75 1.46 12.92
N LEU A 284 -8.96 0.38 13.01
CA LEU A 284 -7.53 0.42 12.78
C LEU A 284 -7.19 0.88 11.35
N VAL A 285 -7.88 0.32 10.36
CA VAL A 285 -7.67 0.67 8.94
C VAL A 285 -8.19 2.07 8.64
N PHE A 286 -9.35 2.45 9.19
CA PHE A 286 -9.87 3.81 9.06
C PHE A 286 -8.87 4.84 9.61
N LEU A 287 -8.39 4.63 10.82
CA LEU A 287 -7.41 5.53 11.45
C LEU A 287 -6.07 5.55 10.70
N GLN A 288 -5.60 4.39 10.18
CA GLN A 288 -4.41 4.32 9.34
C GLN A 288 -4.52 5.26 8.13
N GLN A 289 -5.64 5.24 7.43
CA GLN A 289 -5.83 6.10 6.26
C GLN A 289 -6.02 7.57 6.68
N ALA A 290 -6.71 7.81 7.80
CA ALA A 290 -6.96 9.14 8.34
C ALA A 290 -5.68 9.88 8.80
N THR A 291 -4.54 9.19 8.97
CA THR A 291 -3.23 9.85 9.17
C THR A 291 -2.74 10.63 7.95
N GLY A 292 -3.42 10.54 6.79
CA GLY A 292 -3.13 11.31 5.60
C GLY A 292 -2.10 10.70 4.64
N GLN A 293 -1.66 9.46 4.88
CA GLN A 293 -0.64 8.81 4.05
C GLN A 293 -0.99 8.76 2.56
N PRO A 294 -2.23 8.40 2.15
CA PRO A 294 -2.58 8.34 0.74
C PRO A 294 -2.39 9.69 0.04
N ASN A 295 -2.79 10.76 0.71
CA ASN A 295 -2.73 12.11 0.16
C ASN A 295 -1.30 12.65 0.08
N ILE A 296 -0.50 12.45 1.14
CA ILE A 296 0.90 12.86 1.14
C ILE A 296 1.67 12.18 0.00
N LEU A 297 1.35 10.93 -0.33
CA LEU A 297 1.98 10.21 -1.42
C LEU A 297 1.45 10.68 -2.79
N SER A 298 0.13 10.74 -2.97
CA SER A 298 -0.52 11.09 -4.25
C SER A 298 -0.33 12.55 -4.65
N TYR A 299 -0.21 13.44 -3.67
CA TYR A 299 0.01 14.88 -3.87
C TYR A 299 1.42 15.34 -3.47
N ALA A 300 2.40 14.41 -3.42
CA ALA A 300 3.77 14.68 -2.98
C ALA A 300 4.41 15.84 -3.76
N SER A 301 4.40 15.78 -5.09
CA SER A 301 5.01 16.81 -5.94
C SER A 301 4.27 18.15 -5.86
N PRO A 302 2.93 18.23 -5.93
CA PRO A 302 2.18 19.46 -5.65
C PRO A 302 2.46 20.05 -4.26
N LEU A 303 2.55 19.20 -3.23
CA LEU A 303 2.85 19.63 -1.86
C LEU A 303 4.27 20.21 -1.75
N LEU A 304 5.27 19.56 -2.35
CA LEU A 304 6.64 20.06 -2.39
C LEU A 304 6.74 21.37 -3.18
N ARG A 305 5.97 21.51 -4.25
CA ARG A 305 5.87 22.75 -5.02
C ARG A 305 5.32 23.89 -4.15
N SER A 306 4.32 23.62 -3.32
CA SER A 306 3.73 24.62 -2.41
C SER A 306 4.68 25.04 -1.29
N VAL A 307 5.59 24.17 -0.86
CA VAL A 307 6.59 24.46 0.19
C VAL A 307 7.79 25.26 -0.35
N GLY A 308 7.86 25.52 -1.65
CA GLY A 308 8.83 26.45 -2.23
C GLY A 308 9.89 25.82 -3.15
N PHE A 309 9.65 24.65 -3.70
CA PHE A 309 10.49 24.13 -4.79
C PHE A 309 10.20 24.92 -6.09
N ASN A 310 11.24 25.44 -6.73
CA ASN A 310 11.14 26.46 -7.78
C ASN A 310 10.58 25.95 -9.11
N SER A 311 10.65 24.63 -9.39
CA SER A 311 10.14 24.02 -10.61
C SER A 311 9.39 22.73 -10.36
N ASP A 312 8.51 22.36 -11.27
CA ASP A 312 7.77 21.10 -11.21
C ASP A 312 8.71 19.88 -11.30
N ALA A 313 9.78 20.00 -12.08
CA ALA A 313 10.83 18.97 -12.17
C ALA A 313 11.58 18.80 -10.83
N ALA A 314 11.95 19.91 -10.16
CA ALA A 314 12.62 19.84 -8.86
C ALA A 314 11.71 19.25 -7.77
N ALA A 315 10.42 19.59 -7.76
CA ALA A 315 9.44 19.01 -6.84
C ALA A 315 9.24 17.50 -7.10
N THR A 316 9.18 17.09 -8.37
CA THR A 316 9.05 15.68 -8.76
C THR A 316 10.32 14.89 -8.44
N LEU A 317 11.52 15.48 -8.63
CA LEU A 317 12.77 14.87 -8.19
C LEU A 317 12.80 14.66 -6.67
N ALA A 318 12.42 15.66 -5.89
CA ALA A 318 12.38 15.56 -4.43
C ALA A 318 11.37 14.48 -3.97
N SER A 319 10.24 14.32 -4.67
CA SER A 319 9.27 13.28 -4.37
C SER A 319 9.79 11.85 -4.68
N THR A 320 10.78 11.69 -5.56
CA THR A 320 11.46 10.41 -5.76
C THR A 320 12.12 9.90 -4.47
N GLY A 321 12.59 10.81 -3.63
CA GLY A 321 13.10 10.48 -2.29
C GLY A 321 12.08 9.73 -1.42
N PHE A 322 10.77 9.98 -1.58
CA PHE A 322 9.73 9.23 -0.86
C PHE A 322 9.72 7.75 -1.26
N GLY A 323 9.89 7.46 -2.56
CA GLY A 323 10.01 6.09 -3.05
C GLY A 323 11.23 5.37 -2.48
N VAL A 324 12.39 6.02 -2.46
CA VAL A 324 13.63 5.47 -1.90
C VAL A 324 13.47 5.17 -0.40
N VAL A 325 12.98 6.15 0.36
CA VAL A 325 12.75 6.01 1.81
C VAL A 325 11.74 4.90 2.10
N LYS A 326 10.70 4.76 1.27
CA LYS A 326 9.71 3.69 1.40
C LYS A 326 10.33 2.31 1.22
N VAL A 327 11.19 2.10 0.22
CA VAL A 327 11.92 0.84 0.01
C VAL A 327 12.85 0.56 1.19
N VAL A 328 13.69 1.53 1.57
CA VAL A 328 14.64 1.37 2.67
C VAL A 328 13.94 1.12 4.01
N GLY A 329 12.83 1.80 4.27
CA GLY A 329 12.05 1.65 5.50
C GLY A 329 11.30 0.32 5.62
N THR A 330 10.86 -0.27 4.51
CA THR A 330 10.14 -1.56 4.53
C THR A 330 11.06 -2.74 4.90
N ILE A 331 12.33 -2.71 4.53
CA ILE A 331 13.28 -3.79 4.82
C ILE A 331 13.42 -4.07 6.33
N PRO A 332 13.74 -3.08 7.20
CA PRO A 332 13.79 -3.29 8.64
C PRO A 332 12.46 -3.77 9.23
N ALA A 333 11.33 -3.28 8.73
CA ALA A 333 10.01 -3.69 9.20
C ALA A 333 9.82 -5.20 9.07
N VAL A 334 10.12 -5.75 7.88
CA VAL A 334 10.01 -7.19 7.61
C VAL A 334 10.97 -8.01 8.44
N LEU A 335 12.20 -7.55 8.64
CA LEU A 335 13.25 -8.29 9.38
C LEU A 335 13.06 -8.27 10.90
N LEU A 336 12.43 -7.23 11.43
CA LEU A 336 12.35 -7.00 12.88
C LEU A 336 10.95 -7.27 13.47
N VAL A 337 9.93 -7.53 12.65
CA VAL A 337 8.55 -7.72 13.14
C VAL A 337 8.45 -8.82 14.19
N ASP A 338 9.11 -9.96 13.97
CA ASP A 338 9.08 -11.10 14.89
C ASP A 338 9.82 -10.81 16.22
N ARG A 339 10.79 -9.89 16.19
CA ARG A 339 11.60 -9.53 17.36
C ARG A 339 10.96 -8.45 18.24
N VAL A 340 10.34 -7.45 17.61
CA VAL A 340 9.79 -6.25 18.30
C VAL A 340 8.32 -6.42 18.63
N GLY A 341 7.56 -7.03 17.73
CA GLY A 341 6.11 -7.19 17.81
C GLY A 341 5.33 -6.08 17.12
N PRO A 342 4.17 -6.40 16.49
CA PRO A 342 3.45 -5.46 15.64
C PRO A 342 2.87 -4.26 16.41
N LYS A 343 2.40 -4.45 17.66
CA LYS A 343 1.86 -3.37 18.48
C LYS A 343 2.90 -2.29 18.79
N SER A 344 4.12 -2.69 19.16
CA SER A 344 5.21 -1.75 19.44
C SER A 344 5.59 -0.92 18.22
N PHE A 345 5.65 -1.55 17.03
CA PHE A 345 5.87 -0.84 15.77
C PHE A 345 4.77 0.20 15.49
N LEU A 346 3.50 -0.18 15.68
CA LEU A 346 2.37 0.72 15.48
C LEU A 346 2.44 1.94 16.41
N CYS A 347 2.78 1.73 17.69
CA CYS A 347 2.90 2.83 18.64
C CYS A 347 4.05 3.79 18.29
N VAL A 348 5.25 3.25 18.05
CA VAL A 348 6.43 4.07 17.71
C VAL A 348 6.19 4.83 16.40
N GLY A 349 5.62 4.15 15.40
CA GLY A 349 5.30 4.77 14.12
C GLY A 349 4.27 5.89 14.23
N ALA A 350 3.20 5.69 14.99
CA ALA A 350 2.18 6.71 15.19
C ALA A 350 2.74 7.97 15.86
N VAL A 351 3.63 7.82 16.85
CA VAL A 351 4.33 8.94 17.50
C VAL A 351 5.24 9.66 16.50
N ALA A 352 6.08 8.92 15.79
CA ALA A 352 7.04 9.50 14.84
C ALA A 352 6.31 10.24 13.69
N MET A 353 5.22 9.67 13.17
CA MET A 353 4.38 10.31 12.16
C MET A 353 3.72 11.58 12.69
N GLY A 354 3.11 11.53 13.87
CA GLY A 354 2.48 12.67 14.50
C GLY A 354 3.45 13.83 14.70
N LEU A 355 4.63 13.55 15.25
CA LEU A 355 5.69 14.56 15.47
C LEU A 355 6.19 15.15 14.14
N SER A 356 6.44 14.32 13.13
CA SER A 356 6.87 14.80 11.81
C SER A 356 5.83 15.75 11.19
N LEU A 357 4.53 15.43 11.30
CA LEU A 357 3.46 16.28 10.79
C LEU A 357 3.28 17.58 11.58
N VAL A 358 3.51 17.56 12.90
CA VAL A 358 3.51 18.78 13.72
C VAL A 358 4.64 19.70 13.27
N VAL A 359 5.86 19.17 13.09
CA VAL A 359 6.99 19.92 12.60
C VAL A 359 6.70 20.52 11.22
N LEU A 360 6.17 19.72 10.30
CA LEU A 360 5.81 20.18 8.96
C LEU A 360 4.74 21.30 9.01
N GLY A 361 3.70 21.13 9.83
CA GLY A 361 2.66 22.14 10.03
C GLY A 361 3.22 23.46 10.58
N ALA A 362 4.12 23.37 11.55
CA ALA A 362 4.79 24.54 12.11
C ALA A 362 5.70 25.26 11.09
N LEU A 363 6.49 24.51 10.31
CA LEU A 363 7.34 25.07 9.26
C LEU A 363 6.53 25.76 8.16
N THR A 364 5.44 25.13 7.73
CA THR A 364 4.54 25.69 6.69
C THR A 364 3.73 26.89 7.22
N LEU A 365 3.42 26.94 8.52
CA LEU A 365 2.76 28.08 9.14
C LEU A 365 3.70 29.30 9.22
N GLN A 366 4.98 29.08 9.55
CA GLN A 366 5.98 30.13 9.64
C GLN A 366 6.35 30.71 8.26
N SER A 367 6.19 29.93 7.20
CA SER A 367 6.29 30.39 5.83
C SER A 367 5.07 31.24 5.49
N HIS A 368 5.10 32.54 5.80
CA HIS A 368 4.08 33.52 5.40
C HIS A 368 3.97 33.74 3.88
N THR A 369 4.61 32.89 3.10
CA THR A 369 4.35 32.84 1.67
C THR A 369 2.88 32.51 1.49
N HIS A 370 2.17 33.35 0.77
CA HIS A 370 0.94 32.98 0.08
C HIS A 370 1.18 31.61 -0.55
N LEU A 371 0.77 30.56 0.14
CA LEU A 371 0.69 29.23 -0.46
C LEU A 371 -0.23 29.43 -1.65
N THR A 372 0.37 29.69 -2.81
CA THR A 372 -0.32 29.68 -4.08
C THR A 372 -1.12 28.40 -4.04
N SER A 373 -2.44 28.54 -4.17
CA SER A 373 -3.38 27.45 -3.96
C SER A 373 -2.78 26.22 -4.63
N LEU A 374 -2.71 25.08 -3.91
CA LEU A 374 -2.17 23.82 -4.45
C LEU A 374 -2.72 23.51 -5.84
N CYS A 375 -3.84 24.10 -6.18
CA CYS A 375 -4.60 23.88 -7.40
C CYS A 375 -4.31 24.89 -8.52
N LYS A 376 -3.79 26.09 -8.24
CA LYS A 376 -3.56 27.06 -9.32
C LYS A 376 -2.28 26.73 -10.07
N SER A 377 -2.40 26.46 -11.36
CA SER A 377 -1.27 26.54 -12.28
C SER A 377 -0.76 27.98 -12.28
N HIS A 378 0.56 28.19 -12.19
CA HIS A 378 1.16 29.45 -12.56
C HIS A 378 1.03 29.59 -14.09
N THR A 379 -0.15 30.01 -14.58
CA THR A 379 -0.23 30.58 -15.91
C THR A 379 0.64 31.82 -15.90
N MET A 380 1.70 31.83 -16.68
CA MET A 380 2.40 33.05 -17.02
C MET A 380 1.34 34.09 -17.45
N PRO A 381 1.38 35.34 -16.98
CA PRO A 381 0.45 36.34 -17.47
C PRO A 381 0.60 36.39 -18.98
N ASN A 382 -0.52 36.21 -19.69
CA ASN A 382 -0.58 36.30 -21.14
C ASN A 382 -0.10 37.70 -21.55
N TYR A 383 1.15 37.79 -21.98
CA TYR A 383 1.73 39.02 -22.58
C TYR A 383 1.01 39.46 -23.86
N THR A 384 0.10 38.66 -24.37
CA THR A 384 -0.66 38.98 -25.59
C THR A 384 -1.81 39.97 -25.40
N HIS A 385 -2.34 40.12 -24.18
CA HIS A 385 -3.45 41.09 -23.97
C HIS A 385 -2.97 42.53 -23.70
N THR A 386 -1.76 42.70 -23.17
CA THR A 386 -1.22 44.03 -22.91
C THR A 386 -0.73 44.75 -24.16
N LEU A 387 -0.38 44.03 -25.23
CA LEU A 387 -0.01 44.62 -26.52
C LEU A 387 -1.23 45.14 -27.29
N TRP A 388 -2.43 44.59 -27.08
CA TRP A 388 -3.67 45.10 -27.71
C TRP A 388 -4.23 46.33 -27.03
N ASP A 389 -4.04 46.47 -25.71
CA ASP A 389 -4.53 47.67 -24.96
C ASP A 389 -3.58 48.86 -25.08
N LEU A 390 -2.29 48.64 -25.32
CA LEU A 390 -1.35 49.76 -25.58
C LEU A 390 -1.53 50.38 -26.98
N ASN A 391 -2.10 49.64 -27.93
CA ASN A 391 -2.33 50.12 -29.29
C ASN A 391 -3.70 50.82 -29.50
N ARG A 392 -4.51 50.93 -28.42
CA ARG A 392 -5.83 51.53 -28.49
C ARG A 392 -5.90 52.99 -28.00
N ASN A 393 -4.82 53.49 -27.39
CA ASN A 393 -4.77 54.86 -26.84
C ASN A 393 -3.84 55.82 -27.54
N SER A 394 -3.41 55.53 -28.77
CA SER A 394 -2.77 56.54 -29.64
C SER A 394 -3.71 56.92 -30.76
N THR A 395 -4.50 57.92 -30.55
CA THR A 395 -5.21 58.72 -31.54
C THR A 395 -4.21 59.43 -32.42
N GLU A 396 -4.37 59.23 -33.70
CA GLU A 396 -3.94 59.92 -34.94
C GLU A 396 -3.37 61.33 -34.84
N PRO A 397 -2.67 61.95 -35.85
CA PRO A 397 -2.94 61.76 -37.27
C PRO A 397 -1.75 61.80 -38.27
N GLU A 398 -2.04 61.25 -39.45
CA GLU A 398 -1.70 61.75 -40.80
C GLU A 398 -0.24 61.98 -41.24
N ASN A 399 0.24 61.26 -42.19
CA ASN A 399 0.60 61.56 -43.55
C ASN A 399 1.75 60.75 -44.15
N SER A 400 1.40 60.17 -45.25
CA SER A 400 2.17 60.00 -46.53
C SER A 400 3.47 59.21 -46.58
N ASP A 401 3.35 58.17 -47.39
CA ASP A 401 4.21 57.79 -48.51
C ASP A 401 5.58 57.10 -48.31
N ILE A 402 5.65 56.02 -49.05
CA ILE A 402 6.82 55.40 -49.72
C ILE A 402 7.34 54.08 -49.13
N PHE A 403 6.88 53.01 -49.77
CA PHE A 403 7.66 51.78 -50.06
C PHE A 403 8.80 52.11 -51.06
N PRO A 404 9.85 51.33 -51.28
CA PRO A 404 10.00 49.88 -51.09
C PRO A 404 11.44 49.33 -50.76
N HIS A 405 11.56 48.02 -50.76
CA HIS A 405 12.71 47.13 -51.03
C HIS A 405 13.49 46.49 -49.88
N LEU A 406 13.26 45.21 -49.73
CA LEU A 406 14.25 44.16 -49.43
C LEU A 406 15.36 44.11 -50.51
N PRO A 407 16.57 43.54 -50.32
CA PRO A 407 16.91 42.33 -49.58
C PRO A 407 18.33 42.28 -48.93
N GLY A 408 18.58 41.29 -48.09
CA GLY A 408 19.81 40.52 -48.22
C GLY A 408 20.92 40.66 -47.17
N GLN A 409 21.24 39.49 -46.62
CA GLN A 409 22.57 38.95 -46.28
C GLN A 409 23.24 39.27 -44.93
N TRP A 410 23.37 38.21 -44.17
CA TRP A 410 24.49 37.68 -43.35
C TRP A 410 25.75 38.52 -43.19
N SER A 411 26.21 38.71 -41.95
CA SER A 411 27.56 38.28 -41.54
C SER A 411 27.77 38.52 -40.04
N SER A 412 28.40 37.54 -39.44
CA SER A 412 29.06 37.51 -38.15
C SER A 412 30.07 38.64 -37.97
N GLU A 413 30.21 39.17 -36.74
CA GLU A 413 31.54 39.34 -36.12
C GLU A 413 31.39 39.85 -34.66
N GLU A 414 32.26 39.29 -33.85
CA GLU A 414 32.57 39.62 -32.45
C GLU A 414 32.93 41.10 -32.25
N THR A 415 32.69 41.67 -31.09
CA THR A 415 33.78 42.33 -30.32
C THR A 415 33.26 42.75 -28.92
N GLU A 416 34.05 42.37 -27.91
CA GLU A 416 34.08 42.90 -26.56
C GLU A 416 34.14 44.42 -26.50
N ARG A 417 33.51 45.03 -25.47
CA ARG A 417 34.17 45.92 -24.52
C ARG A 417 33.21 46.65 -23.53
N THR A 418 33.54 46.40 -22.28
CA THR A 418 33.68 47.35 -21.15
C THR A 418 32.61 48.37 -20.78
N SER A 419 32.14 48.12 -19.58
CA SER A 419 31.98 49.00 -18.40
C SER A 419 31.59 50.48 -18.59
N ARG A 420 30.55 50.86 -17.87
CA ARG A 420 30.43 51.91 -16.88
C ARG A 420 29.06 52.55 -16.82
N GLU A 421 28.55 52.50 -15.61
CA GLU A 421 27.79 53.55 -14.92
C GLU A 421 26.88 54.46 -15.72
N ASP A 422 25.57 54.44 -15.45
CA ASP A 422 24.95 55.52 -14.73
C ASP A 422 23.54 55.24 -14.21
N ASP A 423 23.26 55.88 -13.14
CA ASP A 423 22.13 55.96 -12.24
C ASP A 423 20.72 56.11 -12.86
N GLY A 424 19.77 55.48 -12.16
CA GLY A 424 18.51 56.17 -11.85
C GLY A 424 17.32 55.92 -12.77
N ILE A 425 16.72 54.68 -12.67
CA ILE A 425 15.27 54.60 -12.82
C ILE A 425 14.72 53.77 -11.66
N GLN A 426 14.03 54.47 -10.75
CA GLN A 426 13.20 53.86 -9.72
C GLN A 426 12.11 53.03 -10.37
N GLU A 427 12.26 51.70 -10.38
CA GLU A 427 11.16 50.78 -10.63
C GLU A 427 10.20 50.80 -9.44
N LEU A 428 9.13 51.55 -9.56
CA LEU A 428 7.91 51.36 -8.74
C LEU A 428 7.22 50.07 -9.22
N GLY A 429 7.16 49.05 -8.36
CA GLY A 429 6.20 47.98 -8.48
C GLY A 429 6.72 46.56 -8.70
N GLY A 430 7.89 46.24 -8.19
CA GLY A 430 8.33 44.85 -8.03
C GLY A 430 7.78 44.24 -6.75
N GLY A 431 6.67 43.51 -6.82
CA GLY A 431 6.29 42.61 -5.74
C GLY A 431 7.45 41.64 -5.49
N ARG A 432 8.23 41.88 -4.43
CA ARG A 432 9.22 40.92 -3.94
C ARG A 432 8.52 39.60 -3.70
N THR A 433 8.63 38.66 -4.61
CA THR A 433 8.44 37.24 -4.30
C THR A 433 9.54 36.90 -3.29
N GLN A 434 9.15 36.93 -2.02
CA GLN A 434 10.03 36.57 -0.90
C GLN A 434 10.41 35.10 -1.11
N GLU A 435 11.63 34.84 -1.60
CA GLU A 435 12.14 33.49 -1.77
C GLU A 435 12.09 32.78 -0.42
N VAL A 436 11.36 31.66 -0.38
CA VAL A 436 11.30 30.79 0.79
C VAL A 436 12.73 30.40 1.15
N SER A 437 13.15 30.63 2.39
CA SER A 437 14.49 30.29 2.87
C SER A 437 14.86 28.86 2.48
N SER A 438 16.05 28.66 1.93
CA SER A 438 16.53 27.34 1.53
C SER A 438 16.49 26.33 2.69
N SER A 439 16.77 26.79 3.90
CA SER A 439 16.68 25.96 5.11
C SER A 439 15.26 25.46 5.38
N LEU A 440 14.24 26.27 5.14
CA LEU A 440 12.85 25.90 5.36
C LEU A 440 12.36 24.85 4.35
N LYS A 441 12.77 24.96 3.08
CA LYS A 441 12.47 23.96 2.04
C LYS A 441 13.02 22.59 2.41
N TRP A 442 14.31 22.54 2.79
CA TRP A 442 14.96 21.29 3.15
C TRP A 442 14.41 20.69 4.45
N ALA A 443 14.13 21.52 5.46
CA ALA A 443 13.51 21.07 6.71
C ALA A 443 12.13 20.44 6.47
N SER A 444 11.32 21.05 5.61
CA SER A 444 10.01 20.51 5.23
C SER A 444 10.13 19.19 4.46
N LEU A 445 11.09 19.07 3.53
CA LEU A 445 11.35 17.82 2.82
C LEU A 445 11.79 16.72 3.80
N ILE A 446 12.72 17.01 4.70
CA ILE A 446 13.21 16.05 5.71
C ILE A 446 12.05 15.60 6.60
N SER A 447 11.18 16.51 7.03
CA SER A 447 10.01 16.18 7.83
C SER A 447 9.03 15.24 7.10
N LEU A 448 8.79 15.48 5.80
CA LEU A 448 7.98 14.60 4.96
C LEU A 448 8.62 13.23 4.76
N LEU A 449 9.94 13.18 4.53
CA LEU A 449 10.69 11.92 4.42
C LEU A 449 10.65 11.12 5.73
N ALA A 450 10.78 11.79 6.87
CA ALA A 450 10.66 11.16 8.20
C ALA A 450 9.25 10.59 8.42
N TYR A 451 8.20 11.31 8.00
CA TYR A 451 6.83 10.81 8.03
C TYR A 451 6.67 9.54 7.18
N VAL A 452 7.16 9.55 5.93
CA VAL A 452 7.07 8.39 5.02
C VAL A 452 7.88 7.21 5.57
N ALA A 453 9.07 7.46 6.15
CA ALA A 453 9.87 6.43 6.80
C ALA A 453 9.14 5.78 7.97
N ALA A 454 8.58 6.60 8.87
CA ALA A 454 7.81 6.14 10.01
C ALA A 454 6.62 5.27 9.59
N PHE A 455 5.86 5.69 8.57
CA PHE A 455 4.77 4.90 8.01
C PHE A 455 5.26 3.57 7.42
N SER A 456 6.33 3.59 6.63
CA SER A 456 6.85 2.40 5.91
C SER A 456 7.40 1.34 6.85
N ILE A 457 8.00 1.77 7.97
CA ILE A 457 8.54 0.88 9.00
C ILE A 457 7.40 0.30 9.87
N SER A 458 6.30 1.02 10.06
CA SER A 458 5.29 0.67 11.06
C SER A 458 3.92 0.36 10.46
N LEU A 459 3.11 1.40 10.19
CA LEU A 459 1.69 1.24 9.84
C LEU A 459 1.48 0.52 8.51
N GLY A 460 2.38 0.66 7.54
CA GLY A 460 2.28 0.02 6.24
C GLY A 460 2.08 -1.49 6.39
N PRO A 461 3.10 -2.23 6.84
CA PRO A 461 3.03 -3.69 6.94
C PRO A 461 2.28 -4.18 8.19
N MET A 462 2.39 -3.50 9.35
CA MET A 462 1.95 -4.05 10.63
C MET A 462 0.43 -4.12 10.78
N VAL A 463 -0.33 -3.25 10.13
CA VAL A 463 -1.80 -3.28 10.20
C VAL A 463 -2.33 -4.60 9.63
N TYR A 464 -1.82 -5.05 8.49
CA TYR A 464 -2.24 -6.32 7.88
C TYR A 464 -1.75 -7.55 8.66
N VAL A 465 -0.59 -7.46 9.34
CA VAL A 465 -0.13 -8.49 10.28
C VAL A 465 -1.13 -8.64 11.41
N VAL A 466 -1.48 -7.54 12.10
CA VAL A 466 -2.48 -7.56 13.18
C VAL A 466 -3.81 -8.11 12.69
N LEU A 467 -4.30 -7.68 11.51
CA LEU A 467 -5.56 -8.19 10.94
C LEU A 467 -5.51 -9.71 10.70
N SER A 468 -4.36 -10.25 10.27
CA SER A 468 -4.21 -11.69 10.08
C SER A 468 -4.20 -12.48 11.38
N GLU A 469 -3.88 -11.86 12.51
CA GLU A 469 -3.75 -12.48 13.83
C GLU A 469 -5.01 -12.38 14.68
N ILE A 470 -5.79 -11.30 14.54
CA ILE A 470 -7.02 -11.11 15.33
C ILE A 470 -8.20 -11.95 14.83
N PHE A 471 -8.22 -12.36 13.56
CA PHE A 471 -9.34 -13.13 13.00
C PHE A 471 -9.09 -14.64 13.03
N PRO A 472 -10.07 -15.45 13.48
CA PRO A 472 -10.02 -16.91 13.42
C PRO A 472 -9.95 -17.42 11.97
N MET A 473 -9.33 -18.59 11.78
CA MET A 473 -9.08 -19.17 10.44
C MET A 473 -10.34 -19.27 9.56
N GLY A 474 -11.45 -19.77 10.09
CA GLY A 474 -12.67 -20.03 9.33
C GLY A 474 -13.39 -18.77 8.79
N VAL A 475 -13.17 -17.58 9.38
CA VAL A 475 -13.81 -16.32 8.95
C VAL A 475 -12.83 -15.26 8.48
N ARG A 476 -11.51 -15.53 8.58
CA ARG A 476 -10.43 -14.57 8.29
C ARG A 476 -10.55 -13.94 6.92
N GLY A 477 -10.71 -14.72 5.87
CA GLY A 477 -10.79 -14.24 4.51
C GLY A 477 -11.92 -13.23 4.31
N ARG A 478 -13.11 -13.54 4.82
CA ARG A 478 -14.29 -12.67 4.75
C ARG A 478 -14.13 -11.40 5.56
N ALA A 479 -13.56 -11.50 6.78
CA ALA A 479 -13.29 -10.36 7.63
C ALA A 479 -12.29 -9.39 6.98
N VAL A 480 -11.18 -9.90 6.45
CA VAL A 480 -10.16 -9.09 5.74
C VAL A 480 -10.76 -8.43 4.50
N SER A 481 -11.66 -9.09 3.77
CA SER A 481 -12.33 -8.49 2.61
C SER A 481 -13.19 -7.29 3.00
N VAL A 482 -13.97 -7.38 4.10
CA VAL A 482 -14.77 -6.25 4.61
C VAL A 482 -13.85 -5.10 5.03
N VAL A 483 -12.79 -5.40 5.78
CA VAL A 483 -11.81 -4.38 6.23
C VAL A 483 -11.12 -3.73 5.05
N SER A 484 -10.76 -4.49 4.01
CA SER A 484 -10.15 -3.95 2.79
C SER A 484 -11.11 -3.05 2.00
N ALA A 485 -12.40 -3.39 1.93
CA ALA A 485 -13.39 -2.52 1.32
C ALA A 485 -13.51 -1.18 2.06
N VAL A 486 -13.50 -1.21 3.40
CA VAL A 486 -13.48 0.02 4.22
C VAL A 486 -12.18 0.79 4.00
N ASN A 487 -11.03 0.12 3.85
CA ASN A 487 -9.74 0.75 3.53
C ASN A 487 -9.82 1.56 2.23
N TRP A 488 -10.30 0.96 1.15
CA TRP A 488 -10.42 1.66 -0.14
C TRP A 488 -11.47 2.77 -0.11
N ALA A 489 -12.60 2.56 0.60
CA ALA A 489 -13.64 3.58 0.78
C ALA A 489 -13.11 4.80 1.55
N THR A 490 -12.37 4.57 2.64
CA THR A 490 -11.76 5.63 3.44
C THR A 490 -10.71 6.39 2.64
N ASN A 491 -9.85 5.67 1.91
CA ASN A 491 -8.83 6.26 1.06
C ASN A 491 -9.46 7.15 -0.03
N LEU A 492 -10.52 6.65 -0.68
CA LEU A 492 -11.30 7.41 -1.66
C LEU A 492 -11.87 8.70 -1.06
N LEU A 493 -12.53 8.61 0.10
CA LEU A 493 -13.13 9.76 0.77
C LEU A 493 -12.09 10.83 1.12
N ILE A 494 -10.98 10.41 1.71
CA ILE A 494 -9.89 11.31 2.12
C ILE A 494 -9.23 11.96 0.90
N SER A 495 -9.05 11.21 -0.20
CA SER A 495 -8.46 11.72 -1.43
C SER A 495 -9.37 12.71 -2.17
N LEU A 496 -10.69 12.46 -2.21
CA LEU A 496 -11.68 13.35 -2.83
C LEU A 496 -11.87 14.69 -2.11
N THR A 497 -11.43 14.79 -0.86
CA THR A 497 -11.65 15.98 -0.03
C THR A 497 -10.38 16.76 0.28
N PHE A 498 -9.21 16.23 -0.07
CA PHE A 498 -7.92 16.77 0.35
C PHE A 498 -7.65 18.18 -0.15
N LEU A 499 -7.73 18.42 -1.46
CA LEU A 499 -7.44 19.71 -2.05
C LEU A 499 -8.49 20.74 -1.64
N THR A 500 -9.78 20.34 -1.63
CA THR A 500 -10.89 21.20 -1.21
C THR A 500 -10.75 21.62 0.26
N ILE A 501 -10.35 20.72 1.15
CA ILE A 501 -10.10 21.06 2.56
C ILE A 501 -8.86 21.93 2.67
N THR A 502 -7.79 21.59 1.95
CA THR A 502 -6.53 22.34 1.97
C THR A 502 -6.72 23.77 1.45
N GLU A 503 -7.58 23.97 0.46
CA GLU A 503 -7.92 25.31 -0.05
C GLU A 503 -8.68 26.15 0.99
N LYS A 504 -9.55 25.54 1.79
CA LYS A 504 -10.36 26.23 2.82
C LYS A 504 -9.59 26.55 4.09
N ILE A 505 -8.82 25.62 4.62
CA ILE A 505 -8.18 25.78 5.94
C ILE A 505 -6.65 25.92 5.86
N GLY A 506 -6.06 25.78 4.67
CA GLY A 506 -4.61 25.86 4.46
C GLY A 506 -3.86 24.56 4.73
N VAL A 507 -2.70 24.42 4.09
CA VAL A 507 -1.81 23.24 4.25
C VAL A 507 -1.39 23.03 5.71
N PRO A 508 -0.97 24.07 6.49
CA PRO A 508 -0.55 23.85 7.87
C PRO A 508 -1.63 23.19 8.73
N ASN A 509 -2.87 23.66 8.62
CA ASN A 509 -3.97 23.14 9.44
C ASN A 509 -4.34 21.69 9.04
N VAL A 510 -4.22 21.33 7.76
CA VAL A 510 -4.39 19.94 7.32
C VAL A 510 -3.30 19.05 7.90
N MET A 511 -2.05 19.50 7.95
CA MET A 511 -0.95 18.74 8.57
C MET A 511 -1.17 18.55 10.07
N PHE A 512 -1.65 19.57 10.79
CA PHE A 512 -2.03 19.43 12.21
C PHE A 512 -3.21 18.48 12.40
N LEU A 513 -4.20 18.48 11.50
CA LEU A 513 -5.31 17.53 11.54
C LEU A 513 -4.81 16.09 11.40
N TYR A 514 -3.92 15.82 10.44
CA TYR A 514 -3.33 14.49 10.26
C TYR A 514 -2.44 14.08 11.46
N ALA A 515 -1.72 15.04 12.05
CA ALA A 515 -0.98 14.81 13.29
C ALA A 515 -1.91 14.41 14.44
N ALA A 516 -3.02 15.13 14.63
CA ALA A 516 -4.02 14.78 15.63
C ALA A 516 -4.59 13.38 15.42
N MET A 517 -4.91 13.01 14.15
CA MET A 517 -5.36 11.65 13.83
C MET A 517 -4.31 10.59 14.11
N SER A 518 -3.01 10.90 13.93
CA SER A 518 -1.92 9.99 14.30
C SER A 518 -1.84 9.75 15.81
N PHE A 519 -2.09 10.76 16.63
CA PHE A 519 -2.16 10.60 18.09
C PHE A 519 -3.44 9.87 18.53
N VAL A 520 -4.59 10.09 17.87
CA VAL A 520 -5.81 9.30 18.08
C VAL A 520 -5.55 7.83 17.77
N LEU A 521 -4.86 7.55 16.66
CA LEU A 521 -4.45 6.18 16.32
C LEU A 521 -3.54 5.57 17.40
N LEU A 522 -2.58 6.33 17.92
CA LEU A 522 -1.71 5.87 19.02
C LEU A 522 -2.54 5.44 20.25
N VAL A 523 -3.46 6.29 20.69
CA VAL A 523 -4.35 5.97 21.82
C VAL A 523 -5.18 4.73 21.52
N PHE A 524 -5.74 4.64 20.31
CA PHE A 524 -6.52 3.48 19.89
C PHE A 524 -5.68 2.20 19.90
N VAL A 525 -4.44 2.22 19.37
CA VAL A 525 -3.55 1.05 19.37
C VAL A 525 -3.21 0.60 20.78
N ILE A 526 -2.91 1.54 21.69
CA ILE A 526 -2.59 1.22 23.09
C ILE A 526 -3.78 0.52 23.77
N LEU A 527 -5.00 1.03 23.58
CA LEU A 527 -6.20 0.57 24.29
C LEU A 527 -6.85 -0.67 23.66
N CYS A 528 -6.93 -0.73 22.31
CA CYS A 528 -7.78 -1.68 21.61
C CYS A 528 -7.02 -2.81 20.91
N VAL A 529 -5.77 -2.58 20.48
CA VAL A 529 -4.98 -3.60 19.77
C VAL A 529 -4.29 -4.51 20.78
N PRO A 530 -4.51 -5.85 20.72
CA PRO A 530 -3.84 -6.79 21.62
C PRO A 530 -2.35 -6.89 21.29
N GLU A 531 -1.52 -7.25 22.28
CA GLU A 531 -0.15 -7.67 22.03
C GLU A 531 -0.14 -9.11 21.52
N THR A 532 0.45 -9.31 20.34
CA THR A 532 0.44 -10.61 19.66
C THR A 532 1.80 -11.30 19.65
N LYS A 533 2.86 -10.60 20.07
CA LYS A 533 4.23 -11.09 20.06
C LYS A 533 4.37 -12.38 20.90
N GLY A 534 4.93 -13.42 20.27
CA GLY A 534 5.27 -14.68 20.94
C GLY A 534 4.06 -15.52 21.36
N ARG A 535 2.84 -15.19 20.90
CA ARG A 535 1.61 -15.92 21.19
C ARG A 535 1.14 -16.71 19.97
N THR A 536 0.54 -17.87 20.21
CA THR A 536 -0.11 -18.63 19.14
C THR A 536 -1.44 -17.99 18.75
N LEU A 537 -1.87 -18.18 17.50
CA LEU A 537 -3.14 -17.66 16.98
C LEU A 537 -4.34 -18.14 17.84
N GLU A 538 -4.24 -19.34 18.40
CA GLU A 538 -5.26 -19.95 19.25
C GLU A 538 -5.33 -19.26 20.62
N GLU A 539 -4.18 -18.92 21.22
CA GLU A 539 -4.10 -18.16 22.47
C GLU A 539 -4.66 -16.75 22.32
N ILE A 540 -4.26 -16.05 21.24
CA ILE A 540 -4.79 -14.73 20.89
C ILE A 540 -6.32 -14.81 20.72
N SER A 541 -6.79 -15.84 20.01
CA SER A 541 -8.22 -16.04 19.81
C SER A 541 -8.98 -16.33 21.10
N LYS A 542 -8.42 -17.15 22.00
CA LYS A 542 -9.02 -17.44 23.32
C LYS A 542 -9.05 -16.21 24.22
N GLU A 543 -7.99 -15.41 24.24
CA GLU A 543 -7.94 -14.17 25.04
C GLU A 543 -8.96 -13.16 24.55
N LEU A 544 -9.04 -12.94 23.22
CA LEU A 544 -10.02 -12.03 22.62
C LEU A 544 -11.47 -12.51 22.79
N ALA A 545 -11.70 -13.83 22.87
CA ALA A 545 -13.03 -14.38 23.18
C ALA A 545 -13.44 -14.14 24.63
N LYS A 546 -12.48 -14.11 25.57
CA LYS A 546 -12.73 -13.89 27.02
C LYS A 546 -12.89 -12.42 27.39
N LYS A 547 -12.29 -11.47 26.67
CA LYS A 547 -12.45 -10.02 26.89
C LYS A 547 -13.90 -9.65 26.64
N LYS A 548 -14.67 -9.49 27.75
CA LYS A 548 -16.02 -8.92 27.72
C LYS A 548 -15.97 -7.53 27.08
N HIS A 549 -16.83 -7.33 26.14
CA HIS A 549 -17.17 -6.15 25.37
C HIS A 549 -16.71 -4.81 25.94
N PHE A 550 -16.19 -3.97 25.03
CA PHE A 550 -16.09 -2.51 25.13
C PHE A 550 -17.51 -1.91 25.27
N GLN A 551 -18.12 -2.11 26.40
CA GLN A 551 -19.34 -1.43 26.83
C GLN A 551 -19.10 -0.84 28.21
N GLY A 552 -18.63 0.43 28.20
CA GLY A 552 -18.69 1.31 29.37
C GLY A 552 -17.75 0.94 30.51
N SER A 553 -16.47 1.24 30.40
CA SER A 553 -15.70 1.59 31.59
C SER A 553 -14.46 2.41 31.20
N LEU A 554 -14.57 3.70 31.34
CA LEU A 554 -13.47 4.66 31.41
C LEU A 554 -12.83 4.65 32.84
N CYS A 555 -12.93 3.52 33.56
CA CYS A 555 -12.23 3.35 34.83
C CYS A 555 -11.65 1.94 34.90
N GLY A 556 -10.32 1.86 34.73
CA GLY A 556 -9.57 0.63 34.85
C GLY A 556 -9.40 0.21 36.27
N GLU A 557 -9.73 -1.02 36.57
CA GLU A 557 -9.10 -1.76 37.66
C GLU A 557 -7.82 -2.42 37.13
N VAL A 558 -6.70 -1.94 37.63
CA VAL A 558 -5.40 -2.59 37.50
C VAL A 558 -5.44 -3.82 38.43
N GLN A 559 -5.60 -5.00 37.85
CA GLN A 559 -5.38 -6.23 38.63
C GLN A 559 -3.87 -6.49 38.76
N PRO A 560 -3.40 -6.85 39.96
CA PRO A 560 -2.00 -7.19 40.17
C PRO A 560 -1.62 -8.49 39.47
N GLN A 561 -0.45 -8.50 38.94
CA GLN A 561 0.22 -9.62 38.30
C GLN A 561 0.58 -10.64 39.41
N GLU A 562 -0.18 -11.72 39.57
CA GLU A 562 0.24 -12.87 40.37
C GLU A 562 1.41 -13.57 39.71
N SER A 563 2.56 -13.42 40.31
CA SER A 563 3.77 -14.18 40.03
C SER A 563 3.54 -15.66 40.37
N LEU A 564 3.49 -16.51 39.36
CA LEU A 564 3.59 -17.95 39.49
C LEU A 564 4.99 -18.32 40.00
N ILE A 565 5.16 -18.38 41.31
CA ILE A 565 6.28 -19.04 41.95
C ILE A 565 6.02 -20.56 41.86
N HIS A 566 6.86 -21.23 41.09
CA HIS A 566 6.95 -22.69 41.11
C HIS A 566 7.31 -23.17 42.51
N SER A 567 6.32 -23.73 43.21
CA SER A 567 6.59 -24.59 44.37
C SER A 567 6.80 -26.02 43.86
N SER A 568 8.04 -26.43 43.81
CA SER A 568 8.49 -27.81 43.70
C SER A 568 8.34 -28.43 45.10
N ALA A 569 7.30 -29.22 45.33
CA ALA A 569 7.19 -30.08 46.50
C ALA A 569 7.28 -31.55 46.06
N ALA A 570 8.34 -32.21 46.48
CA ALA A 570 8.51 -33.66 46.36
C ALA A 570 7.56 -34.40 47.28
N PRO A 571 7.05 -35.60 46.95
CA PRO A 571 6.24 -36.38 47.85
C PRO A 571 7.13 -37.15 48.85
N GLU A 572 6.92 -36.94 50.14
CA GLU A 572 7.43 -37.77 51.23
C GLU A 572 6.80 -39.15 51.21
N ILE A 573 7.65 -40.17 51.21
CA ILE A 573 7.30 -41.60 51.39
C ILE A 573 7.12 -41.86 52.90
N HIS A 574 5.88 -42.07 53.35
CA HIS A 574 5.60 -42.63 54.68
C HIS A 574 5.66 -44.16 54.59
N VAL A 575 6.71 -44.74 55.15
CA VAL A 575 6.76 -46.14 55.55
C VAL A 575 6.09 -46.25 56.93
N LYS A 576 5.04 -47.07 57.08
CA LYS A 576 4.57 -47.59 58.34
C LYS A 576 4.68 -49.10 58.39
N ASN A 577 5.23 -49.59 59.49
CA ASN A 577 5.49 -50.96 59.96
C ASN A 577 4.39 -51.99 59.64
#